data_b5d55158a9073ec67580fbe6672735fc
#
_entry.id   b5d55158a9073ec67580fbe6672735fc
#
_cell.length_a   1.000
_cell.length_b   1.000
_cell.length_c   1.000
_cell.angle_alpha   90.00
_cell.angle_beta   90.00
_cell.angle_gamma   90.00
#
_symmetry.space_group_name_H-M   'P 1'
#
loop_
_entity.id
_entity.type
_entity.pdbx_description
1 polymer ?
#
loop_
_entity_poly.entity_id
_entity_poly.type
_entity_poly.pdbx_seq_one_letter_code
_entity_poly.pdbx_strand_id
1 'polypeptide(L)'
;MEREQPPGPALVPRRLSDADAVLAGDPSLRVRPGIAIGKIAFIPMTLAMLVLLVHLLDRQIFSIVAQPLKAEFGLSDSQFGVLSGIGFALLYTLLGFPVAKWADRGDRALLLAGATITWSVMTALTGLATGFWTLLAARAAVAVGEAGGIAPLHSLVADLHDVSCRARAFAILQLGGPIGMFVAFCGGGLIAASFDWRTVFFVAGGIGVAVGLLVLWGLPEPRRKLPPRPVAGAVTSSGLRPLLAQAGFRWLLAGTALAGTAFYASLTWAPSFLARSFQMDVGNIGLVLGVGFGLFGVISVIAVGIVCDRLRVARPNAYCIVAACAVGAAAAFAALGLFLPSKTSSLVVFIVTVMGLSAWQVPMITAVQEYASPGNRASAAALFMLAVNLGGMGVGPTLVGVLSDMLVAGYASESLRYALLIVPVTLAGASACWLRASSLRPVSPS
;
A
#
# COMPACT_ATOMS: atom_id res chain seq x y z
N MET A 1 25.62 61.98 46.96
CA MET A 1 24.64 62.06 45.87
C MET A 1 24.66 60.69 45.16
N GLU A 2 24.02 59.69 45.78
CA GLU A 2 23.80 58.35 45.21
C GLU A 2 22.55 58.41 44.33
N ARG A 3 22.67 58.01 43.08
CA ARG A 3 21.54 57.89 42.19
C ARG A 3 20.97 56.45 42.29
N GLU A 4 19.82 56.36 42.90
CA GLU A 4 19.02 55.11 42.88
C GLU A 4 18.66 54.78 41.46
N GLN A 5 18.95 53.52 41.07
CA GLN A 5 18.42 52.90 39.82
C GLN A 5 16.96 52.44 40.03
N PRO A 6 16.09 52.64 39.05
CA PRO A 6 14.72 52.16 39.15
C PRO A 6 14.66 50.62 39.06
N PRO A 7 13.70 49.97 39.75
CA PRO A 7 13.52 48.52 39.75
C PRO A 7 13.11 48.02 38.35
N GLY A 8 13.78 46.95 37.89
CA GLY A 8 13.47 46.26 36.63
C GLY A 8 12.04 45.69 36.62
N PRO A 9 11.46 45.47 35.44
CA PRO A 9 10.07 45.00 35.32
C PRO A 9 9.91 43.59 35.92
N ALA A 10 8.94 43.47 36.82
CA ALA A 10 8.55 42.21 37.43
C ALA A 10 8.12 41.19 36.35
N LEU A 11 8.72 40.01 36.40
CA LEU A 11 8.31 38.86 35.58
C LEU A 11 6.85 38.52 35.92
N VAL A 12 5.93 38.92 35.03
CA VAL A 12 4.53 38.47 35.07
C VAL A 12 4.53 36.96 34.73
N PRO A 13 4.04 36.09 35.62
CA PRO A 13 3.92 34.66 35.28
C PRO A 13 3.00 34.54 34.09
N ARG A 14 3.48 33.91 33.01
CA ARG A 14 2.70 33.53 31.84
C ARG A 14 1.52 32.66 32.33
N ARG A 15 0.32 33.20 32.32
CA ARG A 15 -0.88 32.40 32.51
C ARG A 15 -0.90 31.33 31.42
N LEU A 16 -0.92 30.06 31.83
CA LEU A 16 -1.24 28.94 30.94
C LEU A 16 -2.51 29.30 30.19
N SER A 17 -2.56 29.08 28.87
CA SER A 17 -3.76 29.36 28.09
C SER A 17 -4.91 28.52 28.62
N ASP A 18 -6.14 29.03 28.58
CA ASP A 18 -7.34 28.32 29.03
C ASP A 18 -7.48 26.92 28.39
N ALA A 19 -6.86 26.69 27.22
CA ALA A 19 -6.76 25.39 26.57
C ALA A 19 -5.89 24.38 27.33
N ASP A 20 -4.79 24.83 27.97
CA ASP A 20 -3.90 23.96 28.76
C ASP A 20 -4.52 23.66 30.14
N ALA A 21 -5.30 24.58 30.70
CA ALA A 21 -6.02 24.40 31.94
C ALA A 21 -7.22 23.43 31.79
N VAL A 22 -7.91 23.46 30.66
CA VAL A 22 -8.99 22.52 30.30
C VAL A 22 -8.48 21.11 30.11
N LEU A 23 -7.27 20.92 29.60
CA LEU A 23 -6.65 19.59 29.43
C LEU A 23 -6.12 19.01 30.75
N ALA A 24 -5.84 19.82 31.75
CA ALA A 24 -5.26 19.39 33.03
C ALA A 24 -6.31 19.11 34.14
N GLY A 25 -7.56 19.55 34.01
CA GLY A 25 -8.49 19.69 35.10
C GLY A 25 -9.78 18.87 35.08
N ASP A 26 -10.13 18.17 34.00
CA ASP A 26 -11.40 17.40 33.96
C ASP A 26 -11.17 15.91 34.27
N PRO A 27 -11.55 15.42 35.47
CA PRO A 27 -11.46 14.00 35.82
C PRO A 27 -12.37 13.10 34.96
N SER A 28 -13.38 13.67 34.28
CA SER A 28 -14.28 12.91 33.39
C SER A 28 -13.63 12.55 32.04
N LEU A 29 -12.53 13.23 31.64
CA LEU A 29 -11.72 12.90 30.49
C LEU A 29 -10.67 11.81 30.76
N ARG A 30 -10.55 11.35 32.03
CA ARG A 30 -9.78 10.16 32.34
C ARG A 30 -10.50 8.96 31.73
N VAL A 31 -9.98 8.44 30.61
CA VAL A 31 -10.35 7.15 30.05
C VAL A 31 -10.43 6.14 31.19
N ARG A 32 -11.62 5.59 31.46
CA ARG A 32 -11.81 4.60 32.51
C ARG A 32 -10.81 3.47 32.33
N PRO A 33 -10.07 3.08 33.37
CA PRO A 33 -9.14 1.95 33.32
C PRO A 33 -9.94 0.64 33.29
N GLY A 34 -10.26 0.21 32.09
CA GLY A 34 -10.94 -1.08 31.84
C GLY A 34 -10.29 -1.87 30.73
N ILE A 35 -9.44 -1.22 29.92
CA ILE A 35 -8.58 -1.90 28.93
C ILE A 35 -7.17 -1.77 29.47
N ALA A 36 -6.54 -2.89 29.75
CA ALA A 36 -5.22 -2.96 30.36
C ALA A 36 -4.21 -2.06 29.60
N ILE A 37 -3.82 -0.95 30.24
CA ILE A 37 -2.84 0.00 29.72
C ILE A 37 -1.56 -0.77 29.37
N GLY A 38 -1.18 -0.70 28.07
CA GLY A 38 0.04 -1.33 27.56
C GLY A 38 -0.07 -2.77 27.00
N LYS A 39 -1.27 -3.37 26.99
CA LYS A 39 -1.49 -4.68 26.35
C LYS A 39 -2.16 -4.52 24.98
N ILE A 40 -1.61 -5.18 23.97
CA ILE A 40 -2.25 -5.31 22.67
C ILE A 40 -3.48 -6.20 22.84
N ALA A 41 -4.66 -5.68 22.44
CA ALA A 41 -5.89 -6.45 22.46
C ALA A 41 -5.80 -7.53 21.36
N PHE A 42 -5.50 -8.76 21.75
CA PHE A 42 -5.13 -9.85 20.83
C PHE A 42 -6.21 -10.11 19.76
N ILE A 43 -7.47 -10.31 20.17
CA ILE A 43 -8.56 -10.64 19.23
C ILE A 43 -8.81 -9.51 18.21
N PRO A 44 -9.07 -8.24 18.63
CA PRO A 44 -9.24 -7.15 17.69
C PRO A 44 -8.05 -6.96 16.74
N MET A 45 -6.82 -7.16 17.25
CA MET A 45 -5.62 -7.01 16.45
C MET A 45 -5.48 -8.12 15.40
N THR A 46 -5.78 -9.36 15.77
CA THR A 46 -5.79 -10.50 14.85
C THR A 46 -6.84 -10.30 13.76
N LEU A 47 -8.07 -9.86 14.11
CA LEU A 47 -9.12 -9.58 13.14
C LEU A 47 -8.71 -8.45 12.18
N ALA A 48 -8.12 -7.37 12.68
CA ALA A 48 -7.62 -6.29 11.86
C ALA A 48 -6.53 -6.77 10.88
N MET A 49 -5.59 -7.59 11.35
CA MET A 49 -4.55 -8.20 10.50
C MET A 49 -5.15 -9.13 9.44
N LEU A 50 -6.15 -9.94 9.79
CA LEU A 50 -6.84 -10.83 8.84
C LEU A 50 -7.57 -10.04 7.74
N VAL A 51 -8.18 -8.89 8.06
CA VAL A 51 -8.78 -8.01 7.04
C VAL A 51 -7.72 -7.53 6.06
N LEU A 52 -6.55 -7.07 6.53
CA LEU A 52 -5.48 -6.64 5.66
C LEU A 52 -4.90 -7.79 4.83
N LEU A 53 -4.81 -8.98 5.42
CA LEU A 53 -4.40 -10.21 4.74
C LEU A 53 -5.35 -10.51 3.57
N VAL A 54 -6.66 -10.56 3.81
CA VAL A 54 -7.67 -10.84 2.77
C VAL A 54 -7.66 -9.75 1.69
N HIS A 55 -7.51 -8.48 2.08
CA HIS A 55 -7.42 -7.37 1.14
C HIS A 55 -6.25 -7.52 0.15
N LEU A 56 -5.07 -7.93 0.61
CA LEU A 56 -3.92 -8.17 -0.27
C LEU A 56 -4.05 -9.50 -1.04
N LEU A 57 -4.65 -10.52 -0.42
CA LEU A 57 -4.94 -11.80 -1.06
C LEU A 57 -5.82 -11.61 -2.29
N ASP A 58 -6.96 -10.92 -2.17
CA ASP A 58 -7.92 -10.70 -3.26
C ASP A 58 -7.31 -9.99 -4.47
N ARG A 59 -6.37 -9.09 -4.23
CA ARG A 59 -5.66 -8.40 -5.31
C ARG A 59 -4.72 -9.32 -6.08
N GLN A 60 -4.02 -10.23 -5.39
CA GLN A 60 -2.95 -11.02 -6.00
C GLN A 60 -3.44 -12.31 -6.66
N ILE A 61 -4.55 -12.89 -6.21
CA ILE A 61 -5.12 -14.09 -6.84
C ILE A 61 -5.49 -13.85 -8.30
N PHE A 62 -5.89 -12.63 -8.68
CA PHE A 62 -6.18 -12.29 -10.07
C PHE A 62 -4.93 -12.41 -10.96
N SER A 63 -3.76 -12.03 -10.43
CA SER A 63 -2.48 -12.07 -11.15
C SER A 63 -1.97 -13.51 -11.33
N ILE A 64 -2.10 -14.40 -10.32
CA ILE A 64 -1.61 -15.77 -10.40
C ILE A 64 -2.40 -16.61 -11.41
N VAL A 65 -3.68 -16.32 -11.60
CA VAL A 65 -4.55 -17.02 -12.56
C VAL A 65 -4.62 -16.33 -13.93
N ALA A 66 -3.73 -15.39 -14.23
CA ALA A 66 -3.76 -14.60 -15.46
C ALA A 66 -3.75 -15.47 -16.73
N GLN A 67 -2.90 -16.50 -16.81
CA GLN A 67 -2.77 -17.33 -18.01
C GLN A 67 -4.01 -18.21 -18.27
N PRO A 68 -4.54 -18.98 -17.29
CA PRO A 68 -5.78 -19.72 -17.51
C PRO A 68 -6.97 -18.82 -17.87
N LEU A 69 -7.11 -17.66 -17.23
CA LEU A 69 -8.14 -16.66 -17.54
C LEU A 69 -8.05 -16.16 -18.99
N LYS A 70 -6.84 -15.81 -19.41
CA LYS A 70 -6.59 -15.34 -20.78
C LYS A 70 -6.85 -16.44 -21.82
N ALA A 71 -6.44 -17.66 -21.52
CA ALA A 71 -6.63 -18.79 -22.44
C ALA A 71 -8.13 -19.11 -22.62
N GLU A 72 -8.92 -19.06 -21.56
CA GLU A 72 -10.35 -19.38 -21.62
C GLU A 72 -11.17 -18.32 -22.35
N PHE A 73 -10.90 -17.03 -22.09
CA PHE A 73 -11.70 -15.93 -22.64
C PHE A 73 -11.05 -15.24 -23.85
N GLY A 74 -9.91 -15.71 -24.33
CA GLY A 74 -9.21 -15.10 -25.46
C GLY A 74 -8.76 -13.66 -25.19
N LEU A 75 -8.40 -13.33 -23.93
CA LEU A 75 -8.07 -11.97 -23.56
C LEU A 75 -6.68 -11.55 -24.08
N SER A 76 -6.59 -10.35 -24.64
CA SER A 76 -5.31 -9.73 -24.93
C SER A 76 -4.58 -9.31 -23.65
N ASP A 77 -3.27 -9.00 -23.76
CA ASP A 77 -2.50 -8.46 -22.63
C ASP A 77 -3.03 -7.08 -22.20
N SER A 78 -3.43 -6.24 -23.17
CA SER A 78 -4.06 -4.94 -22.88
C SER A 78 -5.36 -5.10 -22.08
N GLN A 79 -6.22 -6.03 -22.46
CA GLN A 79 -7.47 -6.29 -21.75
C GLN A 79 -7.21 -6.76 -20.31
N PHE A 80 -6.28 -7.70 -20.12
CA PHE A 80 -5.88 -8.15 -18.79
C PHE A 80 -5.24 -7.03 -17.98
N GLY A 81 -4.39 -6.20 -18.61
CA GLY A 81 -3.78 -5.02 -18.00
C GLY A 81 -4.82 -3.99 -17.53
N VAL A 82 -5.89 -3.75 -18.28
CA VAL A 82 -7.00 -2.88 -17.89
C VAL A 82 -7.76 -3.45 -16.70
N LEU A 83 -8.07 -4.75 -16.71
CA LEU A 83 -8.77 -5.45 -15.61
C LEU A 83 -7.98 -5.40 -14.30
N SER A 84 -6.65 -5.54 -14.37
CA SER A 84 -5.76 -5.54 -13.20
C SER A 84 -5.33 -4.15 -12.75
N GLY A 85 -5.29 -3.20 -13.69
CA GLY A 85 -4.75 -1.86 -13.51
C GLY A 85 -5.82 -0.77 -13.42
N ILE A 86 -5.94 0.03 -14.49
CA ILE A 86 -6.74 1.27 -14.48
C ILE A 86 -8.23 1.02 -14.19
N GLY A 87 -8.81 -0.08 -14.65
CA GLY A 87 -10.20 -0.43 -14.41
C GLY A 87 -10.54 -0.62 -12.94
N PHE A 88 -9.59 -1.14 -12.15
CA PHE A 88 -9.70 -1.27 -10.70
C PHE A 88 -9.29 0.01 -9.98
N ALA A 89 -8.10 0.55 -10.29
CA ALA A 89 -7.48 1.66 -9.58
C ALA A 89 -8.31 2.94 -9.60
N LEU A 90 -8.97 3.22 -10.72
CA LEU A 90 -9.80 4.42 -10.88
C LEU A 90 -10.97 4.41 -9.90
N LEU A 91 -11.74 3.32 -9.88
CA LEU A 91 -12.90 3.20 -8.99
C LEU A 91 -12.49 3.16 -7.53
N TYR A 92 -11.46 2.37 -7.19
CA TYR A 92 -10.90 2.33 -5.84
C TYR A 92 -10.49 3.71 -5.33
N THR A 93 -9.81 4.50 -6.16
CA THR A 93 -9.33 5.83 -5.77
C THR A 93 -10.47 6.84 -5.67
N LEU A 94 -11.39 6.87 -6.63
CA LEU A 94 -12.52 7.81 -6.63
C LEU A 94 -13.48 7.57 -5.46
N LEU A 95 -13.77 6.31 -5.15
CA LEU A 95 -14.71 5.95 -4.09
C LEU A 95 -14.07 5.98 -2.69
N GLY A 96 -12.77 5.88 -2.59
CA GLY A 96 -12.06 5.98 -1.31
C GLY A 96 -12.36 7.27 -0.53
N PHE A 97 -12.52 8.41 -1.22
CA PHE A 97 -12.82 9.69 -0.57
C PHE A 97 -14.22 9.77 0.05
N PRO A 98 -15.33 9.47 -0.66
CA PRO A 98 -16.66 9.51 -0.05
C PRO A 98 -16.83 8.48 1.05
N VAL A 99 -16.26 7.30 0.89
CA VAL A 99 -16.35 6.23 1.90
C VAL A 99 -15.55 6.58 3.17
N ALA A 100 -14.38 7.19 3.04
CA ALA A 100 -13.63 7.69 4.20
C ALA A 100 -14.43 8.72 5.00
N LYS A 101 -15.14 9.65 4.33
CA LYS A 101 -16.05 10.61 5.00
C LYS A 101 -17.22 9.93 5.72
N TRP A 102 -17.73 8.85 5.15
CA TRP A 102 -18.78 8.06 5.77
C TRP A 102 -18.25 7.33 7.01
N ALA A 103 -17.06 6.76 6.94
CA ALA A 103 -16.38 6.13 8.08
C ALA A 103 -16.16 7.07 9.26
N ASP A 104 -15.91 8.37 8.99
CA ASP A 104 -15.71 9.37 10.05
C ASP A 104 -16.98 9.65 10.88
N ARG A 105 -18.15 9.40 10.30
CA ARG A 105 -19.45 9.71 10.92
C ARG A 105 -20.19 8.47 11.44
N GLY A 106 -19.82 7.28 10.98
CA GLY A 106 -20.51 6.03 11.22
C GLY A 106 -19.78 5.08 12.18
N ASP A 107 -20.35 3.88 12.29
CA ASP A 107 -19.73 2.73 12.93
C ASP A 107 -18.67 2.13 12.00
N ARG A 108 -17.40 2.35 12.32
CA ARG A 108 -16.27 1.91 11.47
C ARG A 108 -16.12 0.39 11.47
N ALA A 109 -16.46 -0.28 12.57
CA ALA A 109 -16.40 -1.74 12.66
C ALA A 109 -17.46 -2.37 11.76
N LEU A 110 -18.69 -1.83 11.78
CA LEU A 110 -19.78 -2.27 10.89
C LEU A 110 -19.45 -1.97 9.43
N LEU A 111 -18.91 -0.78 9.13
CA LEU A 111 -18.51 -0.41 7.77
C LEU A 111 -17.40 -1.33 7.26
N LEU A 112 -16.39 -1.63 8.09
CA LEU A 112 -15.28 -2.53 7.74
C LEU A 112 -15.77 -3.96 7.49
N ALA A 113 -16.65 -4.48 8.36
CA ALA A 113 -17.25 -5.81 8.18
C ALA A 113 -18.07 -5.87 6.88
N GLY A 114 -18.96 -4.90 6.66
CA GLY A 114 -19.78 -4.81 5.46
C GLY A 114 -18.95 -4.67 4.19
N ALA A 115 -17.92 -3.83 4.20
CA ALA A 115 -16.97 -3.69 3.11
C ALA A 115 -16.27 -5.02 2.82
N THR A 116 -15.72 -5.69 3.86
CA THR A 116 -15.03 -6.97 3.74
C THR A 116 -15.93 -8.05 3.14
N ILE A 117 -17.16 -8.18 3.62
CA ILE A 117 -18.13 -9.13 3.08
C ILE A 117 -18.45 -8.78 1.62
N THR A 118 -18.70 -7.52 1.32
CA THR A 118 -19.08 -7.08 -0.03
C THR A 118 -18.01 -7.39 -1.05
N TRP A 119 -16.74 -6.95 -0.82
CA TRP A 119 -15.69 -7.27 -1.81
C TRP A 119 -15.43 -8.76 -1.92
N SER A 120 -15.51 -9.52 -0.81
CA SER A 120 -15.26 -10.96 -0.82
C SER A 120 -16.35 -11.75 -1.55
N VAL A 121 -17.61 -11.34 -1.44
CA VAL A 121 -18.70 -11.87 -2.27
C VAL A 121 -18.44 -11.57 -3.74
N MET A 122 -18.03 -10.34 -4.08
CA MET A 122 -17.71 -9.97 -5.48
C MET A 122 -16.48 -10.73 -5.99
N THR A 123 -15.49 -11.00 -5.12
CA THR A 123 -14.37 -11.90 -5.43
C THR A 123 -14.86 -13.31 -5.75
N ALA A 124 -15.73 -13.91 -4.93
CA ALA A 124 -16.32 -15.21 -5.24
C ALA A 124 -17.08 -15.20 -6.57
N LEU A 125 -17.89 -14.15 -6.80
CA LEU A 125 -18.65 -14.00 -8.05
C LEU A 125 -17.76 -13.81 -9.28
N THR A 126 -16.49 -13.37 -9.12
CA THR A 126 -15.51 -13.36 -10.22
C THR A 126 -15.29 -14.78 -10.78
N GLY A 127 -15.41 -15.82 -9.96
CA GLY A 127 -15.36 -17.22 -10.38
C GLY A 127 -16.49 -17.65 -11.32
N LEU A 128 -17.59 -16.88 -11.40
CA LEU A 128 -18.72 -17.10 -12.31
C LEU A 128 -18.60 -16.30 -13.61
N ALA A 129 -17.52 -15.58 -13.83
CA ALA A 129 -17.35 -14.76 -15.02
C ALA A 129 -17.35 -15.60 -16.30
N THR A 130 -17.93 -15.03 -17.37
CA THR A 130 -18.09 -15.66 -18.68
C THR A 130 -17.36 -14.92 -19.80
N GLY A 131 -16.61 -13.84 -19.48
CA GLY A 131 -15.85 -13.08 -20.44
C GLY A 131 -15.35 -11.74 -19.90
N PHE A 132 -14.75 -10.92 -20.77
CA PHE A 132 -14.13 -9.64 -20.40
C PHE A 132 -15.06 -8.70 -19.62
N TRP A 133 -16.29 -8.48 -20.09
CA TRP A 133 -17.21 -7.52 -19.47
C TRP A 133 -17.70 -7.96 -18.10
N THR A 134 -17.94 -9.26 -17.89
CA THR A 134 -18.32 -9.81 -16.58
C THR A 134 -17.15 -9.75 -15.61
N LEU A 135 -15.91 -10.00 -16.06
CA LEU A 135 -14.70 -9.79 -15.27
C LEU A 135 -14.52 -8.31 -14.89
N LEU A 136 -14.71 -7.39 -15.84
CA LEU A 136 -14.60 -5.95 -15.57
C LEU A 136 -15.63 -5.49 -14.55
N ALA A 137 -16.88 -5.93 -14.68
CA ALA A 137 -17.94 -5.61 -13.72
C ALA A 137 -17.62 -6.17 -12.32
N ALA A 138 -17.18 -7.43 -12.23
CA ALA A 138 -16.77 -8.04 -10.96
C ALA A 138 -15.59 -7.29 -10.31
N ARG A 139 -14.54 -6.95 -11.08
CA ARG A 139 -13.39 -6.17 -10.60
C ARG A 139 -13.78 -4.77 -10.16
N ALA A 140 -14.69 -4.12 -10.88
CA ALA A 140 -15.27 -2.83 -10.48
C ALA A 140 -16.00 -2.95 -9.13
N ALA A 141 -16.82 -3.98 -8.95
CA ALA A 141 -17.56 -4.21 -7.73
C ALA A 141 -16.64 -4.55 -6.54
N VAL A 142 -15.56 -5.34 -6.75
CA VAL A 142 -14.52 -5.56 -5.74
C VAL A 142 -13.87 -4.23 -5.35
N ALA A 143 -13.50 -3.37 -6.31
CA ALA A 143 -12.88 -2.06 -6.03
C ALA A 143 -13.79 -1.15 -5.18
N VAL A 144 -15.11 -1.17 -5.45
CA VAL A 144 -16.12 -0.44 -4.64
C VAL A 144 -16.13 -0.92 -3.19
N GLY A 145 -16.14 -2.23 -2.98
CA GLY A 145 -16.09 -2.81 -1.65
C GLY A 145 -14.78 -2.50 -0.91
N GLU A 146 -13.64 -2.70 -1.56
CA GLU A 146 -12.32 -2.47 -0.98
C GLU A 146 -12.07 -1.00 -0.60
N ALA A 147 -12.66 -0.04 -1.31
CA ALA A 147 -12.52 1.38 -0.98
C ALA A 147 -12.99 1.71 0.44
N GLY A 148 -13.89 0.88 1.01
CA GLY A 148 -14.37 1.00 2.39
C GLY A 148 -13.48 0.39 3.47
N GLY A 149 -12.39 -0.28 3.12
CA GLY A 149 -11.63 -1.12 4.06
C GLY A 149 -10.53 -0.41 4.84
N ILE A 150 -9.56 0.15 4.15
CA ILE A 150 -8.25 0.52 4.75
C ILE A 150 -8.34 1.72 5.70
N ALA A 151 -9.09 2.77 5.37
CA ALA A 151 -9.19 3.96 6.21
C ALA A 151 -9.87 3.68 7.56
N PRO A 152 -11.06 3.01 7.61
CA PRO A 152 -11.67 2.57 8.87
C PRO A 152 -10.76 1.63 9.68
N LEU A 153 -10.07 0.69 9.01
CA LEU A 153 -9.16 -0.26 9.64
C LEU A 153 -8.05 0.45 10.42
N HIS A 154 -7.33 1.36 9.77
CA HIS A 154 -6.26 2.13 10.42
C HIS A 154 -6.77 3.00 11.55
N SER A 155 -7.92 3.64 11.37
CA SER A 155 -8.56 4.48 12.38
C SER A 155 -8.99 3.67 13.61
N LEU A 156 -9.55 2.46 13.43
CA LEU A 156 -9.90 1.55 14.52
C LEU A 156 -8.68 1.09 15.31
N VAL A 157 -7.62 0.65 14.62
CA VAL A 157 -6.37 0.22 15.28
C VAL A 157 -5.75 1.36 16.09
N ALA A 158 -5.79 2.60 15.58
CA ALA A 158 -5.30 3.77 16.30
C ALA A 158 -6.08 4.08 17.58
N ASP A 159 -7.42 3.90 17.55
CA ASP A 159 -8.28 4.19 18.71
C ASP A 159 -8.35 3.03 19.72
N LEU A 160 -8.06 1.79 19.27
CA LEU A 160 -8.02 0.60 20.14
C LEU A 160 -6.73 0.48 20.95
N HIS A 161 -5.68 1.24 20.59
CA HIS A 161 -4.37 1.12 21.21
C HIS A 161 -3.83 2.47 21.69
N ASP A 162 -3.28 2.46 22.91
CA ASP A 162 -2.62 3.63 23.49
C ASP A 162 -1.40 4.07 22.66
N VAL A 163 -1.04 5.34 22.77
CA VAL A 163 0.12 5.93 22.07
C VAL A 163 1.40 5.13 22.32
N SER A 164 1.59 4.59 23.53
CA SER A 164 2.77 3.81 23.94
C SER A 164 2.93 2.46 23.23
N CYS A 165 1.84 1.83 22.77
CA CYS A 165 1.87 0.54 22.06
C CYS A 165 1.37 0.61 20.61
N ARG A 166 0.90 1.79 20.17
CA ARG A 166 0.30 1.99 18.84
C ARG A 166 1.26 1.62 17.70
N ALA A 167 2.54 1.98 17.80
CA ALA A 167 3.52 1.62 16.77
C ALA A 167 3.66 0.10 16.62
N ARG A 168 3.67 -0.65 17.74
CA ARG A 168 3.69 -2.12 17.71
C ARG A 168 2.42 -2.71 17.13
N ALA A 169 1.25 -2.13 17.44
CA ALA A 169 -0.02 -2.56 16.87
C ALA A 169 -0.04 -2.37 15.34
N PHE A 170 0.42 -1.22 14.83
CA PHE A 170 0.56 -1.02 13.39
C PHE A 170 1.57 -1.96 12.74
N ALA A 171 2.69 -2.27 13.40
CA ALA A 171 3.65 -3.23 12.89
C ALA A 171 3.03 -4.63 12.73
N ILE A 172 2.26 -5.09 13.72
CA ILE A 172 1.52 -6.37 13.65
C ILE A 172 0.47 -6.32 12.53
N LEU A 173 -0.31 -5.24 12.45
CA LEU A 173 -1.28 -5.05 11.37
C LEU A 173 -0.62 -5.23 10.00
N GLN A 174 0.50 -4.57 9.78
CA GLN A 174 1.19 -4.56 8.48
C GLN A 174 1.75 -5.93 8.08
N LEU A 175 1.90 -6.90 9.01
CA LEU A 175 2.24 -8.28 8.66
C LEU A 175 1.15 -8.96 7.83
N GLY A 176 -0.11 -8.51 7.95
CA GLY A 176 -1.21 -9.02 7.13
C GLY A 176 -0.96 -8.87 5.63
N GLY A 177 -0.27 -7.82 5.19
CA GLY A 177 0.05 -7.61 3.78
C GLY A 177 0.94 -8.70 3.16
N PRO A 178 2.18 -8.86 3.61
CA PRO A 178 3.08 -9.90 3.11
C PRO A 178 2.54 -11.33 3.29
N ILE A 179 1.87 -11.61 4.41
CA ILE A 179 1.22 -12.91 4.63
C ILE A 179 0.11 -13.11 3.59
N GLY A 180 -0.69 -12.07 3.31
CA GLY A 180 -1.73 -12.09 2.28
C GLY A 180 -1.15 -12.36 0.89
N MET A 181 -0.03 -11.72 0.53
CA MET A 181 0.67 -11.99 -0.74
C MET A 181 1.20 -13.43 -0.80
N PHE A 182 1.80 -13.91 0.30
CA PHE A 182 2.27 -15.31 0.39
C PHE A 182 1.13 -16.29 0.18
N VAL A 183 0.02 -16.12 0.89
CA VAL A 183 -1.16 -16.99 0.79
C VAL A 183 -1.79 -16.90 -0.61
N ALA A 184 -1.88 -15.70 -1.18
CA ALA A 184 -2.44 -15.50 -2.51
C ALA A 184 -1.65 -16.22 -3.60
N PHE A 185 -0.33 -16.04 -3.62
CA PHE A 185 0.51 -16.66 -4.65
C PHE A 185 0.68 -18.16 -4.39
N CYS A 186 1.13 -18.58 -3.21
CA CYS A 186 1.31 -20.00 -2.90
C CYS A 186 -0.02 -20.75 -2.89
N GLY A 187 -1.00 -20.30 -2.12
CA GLY A 187 -2.30 -20.94 -1.99
C GLY A 187 -3.10 -20.89 -3.30
N GLY A 188 -3.17 -19.71 -3.91
CA GLY A 188 -3.83 -19.53 -5.20
C GLY A 188 -3.21 -20.35 -6.32
N GLY A 189 -1.86 -20.40 -6.37
CA GLY A 189 -1.12 -21.22 -7.34
C GLY A 189 -1.37 -22.72 -7.15
N LEU A 190 -1.34 -23.20 -5.90
CA LEU A 190 -1.61 -24.64 -5.59
C LEU A 190 -3.05 -25.01 -5.91
N ILE A 191 -4.03 -24.18 -5.58
CA ILE A 191 -5.44 -24.43 -5.89
C ILE A 191 -5.65 -24.43 -7.41
N ALA A 192 -5.08 -23.45 -8.13
CA ALA A 192 -5.21 -23.39 -9.59
C ALA A 192 -4.53 -24.56 -10.31
N ALA A 193 -3.45 -25.12 -9.73
CA ALA A 193 -2.78 -26.30 -10.26
C ALA A 193 -3.56 -27.61 -10.00
N SER A 194 -4.28 -27.68 -8.86
CA SER A 194 -4.98 -28.91 -8.44
C SER A 194 -6.43 -28.98 -8.92
N PHE A 195 -7.06 -27.83 -9.15
CA PHE A 195 -8.47 -27.70 -9.55
C PHE A 195 -8.56 -26.83 -10.80
N ASP A 196 -9.11 -25.62 -10.65
CA ASP A 196 -9.21 -24.62 -11.71
C ASP A 196 -9.08 -23.20 -11.16
N TRP A 197 -9.01 -22.20 -12.04
CA TRP A 197 -8.90 -20.80 -11.64
C TRP A 197 -10.17 -20.27 -10.95
N ARG A 198 -11.35 -20.82 -11.24
CA ARG A 198 -12.62 -20.43 -10.61
C ARG A 198 -12.64 -20.78 -9.13
N THR A 199 -12.14 -21.97 -8.81
CA THR A 199 -12.03 -22.47 -7.42
C THR A 199 -11.18 -21.54 -6.58
N VAL A 200 -10.12 -20.90 -7.13
CA VAL A 200 -9.31 -19.90 -6.42
C VAL A 200 -10.18 -18.75 -5.93
N PHE A 201 -11.07 -18.23 -6.78
CA PHE A 201 -11.96 -17.12 -6.41
C PHE A 201 -13.04 -17.53 -5.39
N PHE A 202 -13.62 -18.72 -5.52
CA PHE A 202 -14.59 -19.20 -4.54
C PHE A 202 -13.98 -19.39 -3.16
N VAL A 203 -12.79 -20.00 -3.10
CA VAL A 203 -12.07 -20.20 -1.83
C VAL A 203 -11.67 -18.86 -1.21
N ALA A 204 -11.07 -17.96 -1.97
CA ALA A 204 -10.64 -16.66 -1.47
C ALA A 204 -11.84 -15.82 -0.99
N GLY A 205 -12.90 -15.75 -1.79
CA GLY A 205 -14.12 -15.04 -1.40
C GLY A 205 -14.78 -15.65 -0.17
N GLY A 206 -14.83 -16.99 -0.07
CA GLY A 206 -15.34 -17.70 1.11
C GLY A 206 -14.55 -17.38 2.39
N ILE A 207 -13.20 -17.36 2.31
CA ILE A 207 -12.33 -16.96 3.43
C ILE A 207 -12.63 -15.51 3.82
N GLY A 208 -12.74 -14.61 2.85
CA GLY A 208 -13.00 -13.21 3.11
C GLY A 208 -14.38 -12.95 3.73
N VAL A 209 -15.43 -13.63 3.30
CA VAL A 209 -16.76 -13.59 3.93
C VAL A 209 -16.68 -14.06 5.38
N ALA A 210 -15.98 -15.16 5.65
CA ALA A 210 -15.79 -15.65 7.01
C ALA A 210 -15.07 -14.62 7.89
N VAL A 211 -14.00 -14.00 7.38
CA VAL A 211 -13.30 -12.91 8.10
C VAL A 211 -14.21 -11.71 8.32
N GLY A 212 -15.00 -11.29 7.34
CA GLY A 212 -15.96 -10.19 7.49
C GLY A 212 -17.01 -10.47 8.57
N LEU A 213 -17.53 -11.70 8.65
CA LEU A 213 -18.45 -12.14 9.71
C LEU A 213 -17.77 -12.14 11.09
N LEU A 214 -16.52 -12.61 11.17
CA LEU A 214 -15.74 -12.55 12.42
C LEU A 214 -15.48 -11.10 12.87
N VAL A 215 -15.22 -10.19 11.93
CA VAL A 215 -15.08 -8.75 12.21
C VAL A 215 -16.39 -8.16 12.75
N LEU A 216 -17.51 -8.52 12.14
CA LEU A 216 -18.85 -8.06 12.57
C LEU A 216 -19.13 -8.38 14.03
N TRP A 217 -18.69 -9.54 14.52
CA TRP A 217 -18.97 -10.01 15.88
C TRP A 217 -17.84 -9.67 16.87
N GLY A 218 -16.59 -9.65 16.42
CA GLY A 218 -15.43 -9.61 17.30
C GLY A 218 -14.68 -8.27 17.34
N LEU A 219 -14.93 -7.34 16.41
CA LEU A 219 -14.22 -6.06 16.40
C LEU A 219 -15.03 -4.97 17.08
N PRO A 220 -14.57 -4.43 18.23
CA PRO A 220 -15.30 -3.39 18.94
C PRO A 220 -15.19 -2.03 18.24
N GLU A 221 -16.27 -1.21 18.29
CA GLU A 221 -16.25 0.19 17.88
C GLU A 221 -16.14 1.11 19.09
N PRO A 222 -14.97 1.69 19.38
CA PRO A 222 -14.79 2.54 20.57
C PRO A 222 -15.65 3.80 20.54
N ARG A 223 -15.97 4.32 19.35
CA ARG A 223 -16.71 5.60 19.20
C ARG A 223 -18.22 5.49 19.40
N ARG A 224 -18.79 4.29 19.50
CA ARG A 224 -20.24 4.14 19.75
C ARG A 224 -20.71 4.88 21.00
N LYS A 225 -19.82 5.13 21.97
CA LYS A 225 -20.10 5.76 23.26
C LYS A 225 -19.61 7.21 23.36
N LEU A 226 -19.02 7.76 22.28
CA LEU A 226 -18.46 9.11 22.26
C LEU A 226 -19.29 10.01 21.33
N PRO A 227 -19.42 11.31 21.65
CA PRO A 227 -20.05 12.25 20.73
C PRO A 227 -19.25 12.32 19.40
N PRO A 228 -19.93 12.62 18.27
CA PRO A 228 -19.27 12.75 16.98
C PRO A 228 -18.12 13.76 17.08
N ARG A 229 -16.90 13.33 16.73
CA ARG A 229 -15.77 14.24 16.63
C ARG A 229 -15.99 15.20 15.47
N PRO A 230 -15.64 16.49 15.60
CA PRO A 230 -15.56 17.36 14.43
C PRO A 230 -14.64 16.72 13.41
N VAL A 231 -15.10 16.63 12.16
CA VAL A 231 -14.31 16.04 11.06
C VAL A 231 -13.00 16.81 10.97
N ALA A 232 -11.90 16.18 11.36
CA ALA A 232 -10.57 16.77 11.27
C ALA A 232 -10.30 17.04 9.78
N GLY A 233 -10.19 18.33 9.47
CA GLY A 233 -9.84 18.94 8.21
C GLY A 233 -10.00 18.12 6.94
N ALA A 234 -11.07 18.39 6.20
CA ALA A 234 -11.12 18.05 4.78
C ALA A 234 -9.80 18.51 4.14
N VAL A 235 -9.23 17.69 3.22
CA VAL A 235 -8.11 18.11 2.39
C VAL A 235 -8.51 19.43 1.72
N THR A 236 -8.08 20.54 2.31
CA THR A 236 -8.40 21.87 1.78
C THR A 236 -7.45 22.15 0.64
N SER A 237 -7.97 22.74 -0.43
CA SER A 237 -7.14 23.19 -1.57
C SER A 237 -6.00 24.11 -1.15
N SER A 238 -6.15 24.81 -0.03
CA SER A 238 -5.09 25.61 0.62
C SER A 238 -3.91 24.77 1.14
N GLY A 239 -4.11 23.48 1.45
CA GLY A 239 -3.03 22.59 1.90
C GLY A 239 -2.21 21.98 0.76
N LEU A 240 -2.77 21.86 -0.45
CA LEU A 240 -2.09 21.24 -1.61
C LEU A 240 -1.09 22.18 -2.28
N ARG A 241 -1.47 23.45 -2.46
CA ARG A 241 -0.66 24.43 -3.20
C ARG A 241 0.75 24.65 -2.59
N PRO A 242 0.93 24.81 -1.28
CA PRO A 242 2.25 24.93 -0.67
C PRO A 242 3.13 23.70 -0.83
N LEU A 243 2.54 22.50 -0.83
CA LEU A 243 3.25 21.24 -1.05
C LEU A 243 3.73 21.13 -2.50
N LEU A 244 2.84 21.35 -3.45
CA LEU A 244 3.14 21.27 -4.89
C LEU A 244 4.06 22.40 -5.37
N ALA A 245 4.15 23.51 -4.64
CA ALA A 245 5.12 24.58 -4.91
C ALA A 245 6.56 24.13 -4.64
N GLN A 246 6.78 23.19 -3.72
CA GLN A 246 8.10 22.69 -3.36
C GLN A 246 8.64 21.76 -4.46
N ALA A 247 9.74 22.11 -5.11
CA ALA A 247 10.32 21.30 -6.18
C ALA A 247 10.73 19.90 -5.69
N GLY A 248 11.34 19.79 -4.50
CA GLY A 248 11.70 18.50 -3.89
C GLY A 248 10.51 17.59 -3.69
N PHE A 249 9.37 18.12 -3.24
CA PHE A 249 8.14 17.35 -3.06
C PHE A 249 7.57 16.83 -4.40
N ARG A 250 7.61 17.63 -5.47
CA ARG A 250 7.19 17.18 -6.81
C ARG A 250 8.06 16.04 -7.33
N TRP A 251 9.39 16.13 -7.18
CA TRP A 251 10.30 15.05 -7.55
C TRP A 251 10.08 13.79 -6.72
N LEU A 252 9.77 13.95 -5.42
CA LEU A 252 9.44 12.83 -4.55
C LEU A 252 8.18 12.10 -5.04
N LEU A 253 7.10 12.84 -5.36
CA LEU A 253 5.87 12.26 -5.89
C LEU A 253 6.06 11.61 -7.26
N ALA A 254 6.82 12.24 -8.17
CA ALA A 254 7.12 11.68 -9.47
C ALA A 254 7.88 10.34 -9.35
N GLY A 255 8.92 10.29 -8.50
CA GLY A 255 9.63 9.04 -8.20
C GLY A 255 8.72 7.99 -7.58
N THR A 256 7.80 8.38 -6.70
CA THR A 256 6.82 7.46 -6.09
C THR A 256 5.87 6.86 -7.13
N ALA A 257 5.37 7.66 -8.08
CA ALA A 257 4.53 7.16 -9.16
C ALA A 257 5.30 6.15 -10.04
N LEU A 258 6.54 6.47 -10.42
CA LEU A 258 7.40 5.59 -11.22
C LEU A 258 7.75 4.28 -10.50
N ALA A 259 8.14 4.34 -9.23
CA ALA A 259 8.42 3.14 -8.42
C ALA A 259 7.16 2.29 -8.21
N GLY A 260 6.01 2.93 -8.00
CA GLY A 260 4.71 2.27 -7.96
C GLY A 260 4.38 1.57 -9.27
N THR A 261 4.61 2.23 -10.42
CA THR A 261 4.45 1.62 -11.76
C THR A 261 5.27 0.34 -11.88
N ALA A 262 6.56 0.37 -11.52
CA ALA A 262 7.42 -0.80 -11.56
C ALA A 262 6.94 -1.91 -10.63
N PHE A 263 6.57 -1.56 -9.39
CA PHE A 263 6.11 -2.52 -8.38
C PHE A 263 4.85 -3.26 -8.83
N TYR A 264 3.80 -2.52 -9.22
CA TYR A 264 2.53 -3.13 -9.63
C TYR A 264 2.61 -3.82 -10.99
N ALA A 265 3.42 -3.32 -11.92
CA ALA A 265 3.71 -4.01 -13.17
C ALA A 265 4.37 -5.37 -12.91
N SER A 266 5.41 -5.42 -12.06
CA SER A 266 6.08 -6.66 -11.68
C SER A 266 5.13 -7.61 -10.96
N LEU A 267 4.35 -7.12 -10.00
CA LEU A 267 3.43 -7.91 -9.19
C LEU A 267 2.34 -8.57 -10.06
N THR A 268 1.85 -7.86 -11.07
CA THR A 268 0.79 -8.34 -11.96
C THR A 268 1.31 -9.29 -13.04
N TRP A 269 2.46 -8.98 -13.64
CA TRP A 269 2.93 -9.67 -14.84
C TRP A 269 4.01 -10.73 -14.58
N ALA A 270 4.62 -10.79 -13.37
CA ALA A 270 5.60 -11.82 -13.04
C ALA A 270 5.05 -13.24 -13.22
N PRO A 271 3.80 -13.59 -12.81
CA PRO A 271 3.25 -14.91 -13.08
C PRO A 271 3.24 -15.24 -14.57
N SER A 272 2.75 -14.33 -15.40
CA SER A 272 2.67 -14.49 -16.85
C SER A 272 4.05 -14.57 -17.51
N PHE A 273 5.02 -13.80 -17.03
CA PHE A 273 6.40 -13.85 -17.51
C PHE A 273 7.05 -15.20 -17.22
N LEU A 274 6.92 -15.72 -15.99
CA LEU A 274 7.47 -17.02 -15.60
C LEU A 274 6.81 -18.17 -16.37
N ALA A 275 5.49 -18.08 -16.59
CA ALA A 275 4.75 -19.09 -17.37
C ALA A 275 5.21 -19.10 -18.84
N ARG A 276 5.31 -17.92 -19.49
CA ARG A 276 5.61 -17.83 -20.92
C ARG A 276 7.08 -18.06 -21.23
N SER A 277 8.01 -17.43 -20.49
CA SER A 277 9.43 -17.47 -20.78
C SER A 277 10.12 -18.73 -20.28
N PHE A 278 9.61 -19.36 -19.20
CA PHE A 278 10.24 -20.53 -18.58
C PHE A 278 9.34 -21.76 -18.52
N GLN A 279 8.16 -21.71 -19.12
CA GLN A 279 7.18 -22.80 -19.16
C GLN A 279 6.92 -23.40 -17.76
N MET A 280 6.87 -22.52 -16.73
CA MET A 280 6.62 -22.93 -15.36
C MET A 280 5.13 -23.21 -15.15
N ASP A 281 4.82 -24.27 -14.41
CA ASP A 281 3.46 -24.51 -13.94
C ASP A 281 3.02 -23.48 -12.88
N VAL A 282 1.72 -23.28 -12.75
CA VAL A 282 1.15 -22.24 -11.89
C VAL A 282 1.43 -22.47 -10.40
N GLY A 283 1.56 -23.72 -9.96
CA GLY A 283 1.91 -24.06 -8.57
C GLY A 283 3.33 -23.61 -8.21
N ASN A 284 4.32 -23.95 -9.06
CA ASN A 284 5.71 -23.53 -8.87
C ASN A 284 5.87 -21.99 -9.00
N ILE A 285 5.13 -21.35 -9.92
CA ILE A 285 5.07 -19.89 -10.02
C ILE A 285 4.58 -19.30 -8.70
N GLY A 286 3.49 -19.85 -8.16
CA GLY A 286 2.93 -19.40 -6.89
C GLY A 286 3.93 -19.49 -5.74
N LEU A 287 4.67 -20.57 -5.62
CA LEU A 287 5.70 -20.75 -4.59
C LEU A 287 6.82 -19.70 -4.72
N VAL A 288 7.34 -19.50 -5.93
CA VAL A 288 8.41 -18.51 -6.18
C VAL A 288 7.97 -17.10 -5.84
N LEU A 289 6.78 -16.70 -6.29
CA LEU A 289 6.26 -15.35 -6.07
C LEU A 289 5.84 -15.13 -4.61
N GLY A 290 5.23 -16.14 -3.98
CA GLY A 290 4.85 -16.08 -2.56
C GLY A 290 6.06 -15.94 -1.65
N VAL A 291 7.10 -16.74 -1.87
CA VAL A 291 8.37 -16.60 -1.12
C VAL A 291 9.05 -15.27 -1.46
N GLY A 292 9.09 -14.86 -2.73
CA GLY A 292 9.69 -13.61 -3.18
C GLY A 292 9.04 -12.40 -2.53
N PHE A 293 7.76 -12.15 -2.79
CA PHE A 293 7.05 -10.96 -2.29
C PHE A 293 6.65 -11.09 -0.81
N GLY A 294 6.29 -12.30 -0.35
CA GLY A 294 5.90 -12.51 1.05
C GLY A 294 7.11 -12.48 1.98
N LEU A 295 8.07 -13.41 1.85
CA LEU A 295 9.18 -13.55 2.78
C LEU A 295 10.30 -12.52 2.52
N PHE A 296 10.86 -12.50 1.30
CA PHE A 296 11.97 -11.60 0.97
C PHE A 296 11.55 -10.13 0.93
N GLY A 297 10.28 -9.84 0.60
CA GLY A 297 9.71 -8.50 0.72
C GLY A 297 9.75 -7.98 2.16
N VAL A 298 9.35 -8.80 3.14
CA VAL A 298 9.43 -8.44 4.58
C VAL A 298 10.87 -8.19 5.02
N ILE A 299 11.77 -9.12 4.67
CA ILE A 299 13.20 -8.98 5.01
C ILE A 299 13.74 -7.65 4.48
N SER A 300 13.39 -7.30 3.25
CA SER A 300 13.83 -6.04 2.63
C SER A 300 13.30 -4.81 3.35
N VAL A 301 12.00 -4.78 3.70
CA VAL A 301 11.39 -3.65 4.41
C VAL A 301 12.06 -3.42 5.76
N ILE A 302 12.33 -4.51 6.51
CA ILE A 302 13.01 -4.45 7.81
C ILE A 302 14.44 -3.95 7.63
N ALA A 303 15.20 -4.54 6.70
CA ALA A 303 16.59 -4.18 6.44
C ALA A 303 16.73 -2.70 6.06
N VAL A 304 15.88 -2.22 5.15
CA VAL A 304 15.88 -0.81 4.72
C VAL A 304 15.49 0.12 5.85
N GLY A 305 14.52 -0.26 6.70
CA GLY A 305 14.16 0.51 7.89
C GLY A 305 15.37 0.72 8.81
N ILE A 306 16.09 -0.36 9.13
CA ILE A 306 17.31 -0.30 9.98
C ILE A 306 18.39 0.58 9.33
N VAL A 307 18.60 0.45 8.02
CA VAL A 307 19.60 1.26 7.29
C VAL A 307 19.21 2.74 7.32
N CYS A 308 17.93 3.05 7.09
CA CYS A 308 17.42 4.42 7.16
C CYS A 308 17.65 5.04 8.54
N ASP A 309 17.29 4.33 9.61
CA ASP A 309 17.44 4.83 10.99
C ASP A 309 18.90 5.10 11.34
N ARG A 310 19.81 4.21 10.95
CA ARG A 310 21.27 4.43 11.18
C ARG A 310 21.82 5.59 10.37
N LEU A 311 21.46 5.72 9.11
CA LEU A 311 21.99 6.76 8.24
C LEU A 311 21.39 8.14 8.52
N ARG A 312 20.16 8.21 9.05
CA ARG A 312 19.49 9.47 9.36
C ARG A 312 20.24 10.31 10.40
N VAL A 313 20.95 9.66 11.32
CA VAL A 313 21.77 10.35 12.34
C VAL A 313 22.86 11.22 11.66
N ALA A 314 23.44 10.74 10.56
CA ALA A 314 24.51 11.43 9.83
C ALA A 314 24.01 12.24 8.62
N ARG A 315 22.83 11.90 8.07
CA ARG A 315 22.31 12.49 6.82
C ARG A 315 20.81 12.74 6.91
N PRO A 316 20.34 13.99 6.96
CA PRO A 316 18.90 14.32 7.05
C PRO A 316 18.06 13.77 5.88
N ASN A 317 18.65 13.58 4.70
CA ASN A 317 18.00 13.07 3.49
C ASN A 317 18.17 11.56 3.26
N ALA A 318 18.53 10.81 4.30
CA ALA A 318 18.79 9.36 4.23
C ALA A 318 17.64 8.56 3.60
N TYR A 319 16.39 8.88 3.92
CA TYR A 319 15.23 8.18 3.35
C TYR A 319 15.20 8.19 1.83
N CYS A 320 15.41 9.37 1.22
CA CYS A 320 15.44 9.49 -0.24
C CYS A 320 16.64 8.76 -0.86
N ILE A 321 17.83 8.87 -0.24
CA ILE A 321 19.07 8.25 -0.74
C ILE A 321 18.98 6.72 -0.66
N VAL A 322 18.57 6.17 0.49
CA VAL A 322 18.46 4.71 0.68
C VAL A 322 17.45 4.09 -0.29
N ALA A 323 16.27 4.71 -0.41
CA ALA A 323 15.29 4.23 -1.36
C ALA A 323 15.78 4.34 -2.81
N ALA A 324 16.42 5.45 -3.20
CA ALA A 324 16.98 5.62 -4.53
C ALA A 324 18.05 4.57 -4.84
N CYS A 325 18.96 4.28 -3.91
CA CYS A 325 19.98 3.24 -4.08
C CYS A 325 19.35 1.85 -4.21
N ALA A 326 18.36 1.52 -3.37
CA ALA A 326 17.68 0.23 -3.39
C ALA A 326 16.95 -0.02 -4.73
N VAL A 327 16.16 0.96 -5.20
CA VAL A 327 15.44 0.81 -6.48
C VAL A 327 16.36 0.96 -7.68
N GLY A 328 17.44 1.74 -7.59
CA GLY A 328 18.47 1.84 -8.64
C GLY A 328 19.21 0.51 -8.84
N ALA A 329 19.58 -0.17 -7.76
CA ALA A 329 20.12 -1.53 -7.82
C ALA A 329 19.08 -2.52 -8.39
N ALA A 330 17.82 -2.44 -7.93
CA ALA A 330 16.75 -3.28 -8.47
C ALA A 330 16.53 -3.07 -9.96
N ALA A 331 16.71 -1.86 -10.50
CA ALA A 331 16.61 -1.59 -11.92
C ALA A 331 17.65 -2.39 -12.73
N ALA A 332 18.90 -2.42 -12.26
CA ALA A 332 19.97 -3.19 -12.92
C ALA A 332 19.67 -4.70 -12.88
N PHE A 333 19.28 -5.21 -11.71
CA PHE A 333 18.90 -6.63 -11.57
C PHE A 333 17.66 -6.98 -12.38
N ALA A 334 16.64 -6.11 -12.42
CA ALA A 334 15.45 -6.34 -13.24
C ALA A 334 15.81 -6.44 -14.74
N ALA A 335 16.64 -5.52 -15.25
CA ALA A 335 17.09 -5.57 -16.63
C ALA A 335 17.89 -6.86 -16.93
N LEU A 336 18.80 -7.23 -16.04
CA LEU A 336 19.58 -8.46 -16.16
C LEU A 336 18.68 -9.70 -16.14
N GLY A 337 17.76 -9.80 -15.17
CA GLY A 337 16.90 -10.97 -14.98
C GLY A 337 15.97 -11.28 -16.16
N LEU A 338 15.56 -10.26 -16.92
CA LEU A 338 14.72 -10.45 -18.11
C LEU A 338 15.43 -11.21 -19.23
N PHE A 339 16.77 -11.12 -19.33
CA PHE A 339 17.53 -11.68 -20.44
C PHE A 339 18.45 -12.86 -20.06
N LEU A 340 18.43 -13.29 -18.80
CA LEU A 340 19.17 -14.48 -18.39
C LEU A 340 18.57 -15.74 -19.02
N PRO A 341 19.41 -16.58 -19.69
CA PRO A 341 18.91 -17.77 -20.38
C PRO A 341 18.54 -18.90 -19.40
N SER A 342 19.18 -18.94 -18.24
CA SER A 342 18.93 -19.98 -17.23
C SER A 342 17.76 -19.58 -16.32
N LYS A 343 16.78 -20.47 -16.18
CA LYS A 343 15.67 -20.34 -15.26
C LYS A 343 16.14 -20.05 -13.82
N THR A 344 17.11 -20.83 -13.32
CA THR A 344 17.60 -20.69 -11.94
C THR A 344 18.25 -19.32 -11.70
N SER A 345 19.12 -18.87 -12.60
CA SER A 345 19.76 -17.57 -12.46
C SER A 345 18.75 -16.42 -12.57
N SER A 346 17.77 -16.52 -13.47
CA SER A 346 16.69 -15.53 -13.58
C SER A 346 15.85 -15.46 -12.30
N LEU A 347 15.52 -16.59 -11.68
CA LEU A 347 14.79 -16.63 -10.42
C LEU A 347 15.58 -16.03 -9.25
N VAL A 348 16.87 -16.29 -9.14
CA VAL A 348 17.73 -15.67 -8.12
C VAL A 348 17.75 -14.16 -8.28
N VAL A 349 17.99 -13.69 -9.50
CA VAL A 349 17.99 -12.25 -9.80
C VAL A 349 16.62 -11.62 -9.60
N PHE A 350 15.53 -12.34 -9.90
CA PHE A 350 14.17 -11.90 -9.62
C PHE A 350 13.94 -11.67 -8.12
N ILE A 351 14.39 -12.56 -7.24
CA ILE A 351 14.28 -12.39 -5.77
C ILE A 351 14.99 -11.10 -5.33
N VAL A 352 16.22 -10.86 -5.83
CA VAL A 352 16.95 -9.62 -5.51
C VAL A 352 16.20 -8.38 -6.01
N THR A 353 15.61 -8.46 -7.21
CA THR A 353 14.75 -7.39 -7.75
C THR A 353 13.54 -7.11 -6.85
N VAL A 354 12.86 -8.16 -6.38
CA VAL A 354 11.70 -8.04 -5.48
C VAL A 354 12.08 -7.40 -4.15
N MET A 355 13.26 -7.69 -3.61
CA MET A 355 13.75 -7.00 -2.42
C MET A 355 13.87 -5.49 -2.64
N GLY A 356 14.46 -5.05 -3.74
CA GLY A 356 14.52 -3.62 -4.07
C GLY A 356 13.15 -3.00 -4.36
N LEU A 357 12.27 -3.74 -5.05
CA LEU A 357 10.89 -3.32 -5.31
C LEU A 357 10.06 -3.15 -4.03
N SER A 358 10.36 -3.87 -2.96
CA SER A 358 9.65 -3.78 -1.67
C SER A 358 10.23 -2.70 -0.74
N ALA A 359 11.44 -2.24 -1.01
CA ALA A 359 12.25 -1.41 -0.11
C ALA A 359 11.81 0.06 0.00
N TRP A 360 11.03 0.60 -0.93
CA TRP A 360 10.85 2.05 -1.07
C TRP A 360 9.67 2.65 -0.33
N GLN A 361 8.60 1.88 -0.08
CA GLN A 361 7.34 2.45 0.42
C GLN A 361 7.49 3.11 1.78
N VAL A 362 8.14 2.45 2.74
CA VAL A 362 8.33 2.96 4.11
C VAL A 362 9.21 4.21 4.14
N PRO A 363 10.41 4.24 3.54
CA PRO A 363 11.20 5.46 3.48
C PRO A 363 10.47 6.62 2.80
N MET A 364 9.72 6.34 1.73
CA MET A 364 9.08 7.42 0.97
C MET A 364 7.87 8.02 1.67
N ILE A 365 7.02 7.23 2.33
CA ILE A 365 5.93 7.81 3.13
C ILE A 365 6.48 8.65 4.29
N THR A 366 7.60 8.25 4.87
CA THR A 366 8.28 9.02 5.92
C THR A 366 8.85 10.33 5.34
N ALA A 367 9.54 10.26 4.20
CA ALA A 367 10.08 11.45 3.52
C ALA A 367 8.97 12.44 3.15
N VAL A 368 7.81 11.96 2.67
CA VAL A 368 6.63 12.80 2.37
C VAL A 368 6.17 13.59 3.60
N GLN A 369 6.16 12.97 4.78
CA GLN A 369 5.75 13.65 6.01
C GLN A 369 6.75 14.72 6.47
N GLU A 370 8.02 14.61 6.09
CA GLU A 370 9.04 15.61 6.40
C GLU A 370 8.95 16.89 5.54
N TYR A 371 8.35 16.81 4.34
CA TYR A 371 8.02 17.99 3.53
C TYR A 371 6.75 18.71 4.00
N ALA A 372 5.95 18.04 4.83
CA ALA A 372 4.65 18.53 5.25
C ALA A 372 4.72 19.27 6.59
N SER A 373 4.15 20.47 6.66
CA SER A 373 3.86 21.13 7.93
C SER A 373 2.76 20.39 8.70
N PRO A 374 2.61 20.57 10.02
CA PRO A 374 1.57 19.88 10.80
C PRO A 374 0.16 20.02 10.23
N GLY A 375 -0.17 21.16 9.61
CA GLY A 375 -1.50 21.42 9.05
C GLY A 375 -1.78 20.78 7.69
N ASN A 376 -0.74 20.30 6.97
CA ASN A 376 -0.92 19.72 5.63
C ASN A 376 -0.40 18.28 5.49
N ARG A 377 -0.08 17.60 6.61
CA ARG A 377 0.36 16.19 6.62
C ARG A 377 -0.64 15.23 5.98
N ALA A 378 -1.93 15.44 6.24
CA ALA A 378 -3.00 14.65 5.64
C ALA A 378 -3.04 14.83 4.11
N SER A 379 -2.88 16.07 3.62
CA SER A 379 -2.81 16.37 2.19
C SER A 379 -1.59 15.74 1.53
N ALA A 380 -0.44 15.75 2.19
CA ALA A 380 0.79 15.11 1.70
C ALA A 380 0.63 13.58 1.59
N ALA A 381 0.04 12.93 2.60
CA ALA A 381 -0.26 11.51 2.56
C ALA A 381 -1.27 11.16 1.46
N ALA A 382 -2.30 11.99 1.25
CA ALA A 382 -3.28 11.79 0.19
C ALA A 382 -2.64 11.87 -1.21
N LEU A 383 -1.74 12.85 -1.45
CA LEU A 383 -1.00 12.96 -2.71
C LEU A 383 -0.06 11.77 -2.93
N PHE A 384 0.60 11.29 -1.87
CA PHE A 384 1.41 10.09 -1.92
C PHE A 384 0.57 8.86 -2.32
N MET A 385 -0.57 8.64 -1.67
CA MET A 385 -1.47 7.53 -2.00
C MET A 385 -2.04 7.65 -3.42
N LEU A 386 -2.34 8.86 -3.88
CA LEU A 386 -2.77 9.10 -5.26
C LEU A 386 -1.66 8.69 -6.26
N ALA A 387 -0.40 9.07 -6.00
CA ALA A 387 0.74 8.69 -6.82
C ALA A 387 0.93 7.16 -6.85
N VAL A 388 0.81 6.47 -5.70
CA VAL A 388 0.92 5.01 -5.60
C VAL A 388 -0.24 4.31 -6.31
N ASN A 389 -1.48 4.73 -6.08
CA ASN A 389 -2.65 4.04 -6.60
C ASN A 389 -2.87 4.33 -8.09
N LEU A 390 -2.92 5.58 -8.49
CA LEU A 390 -3.22 5.95 -9.88
C LEU A 390 -1.97 5.81 -10.76
N GLY A 391 -0.84 6.37 -10.33
CA GLY A 391 0.43 6.26 -11.05
C GLY A 391 1.00 4.84 -11.04
N GLY A 392 0.93 4.15 -9.89
CA GLY A 392 1.45 2.79 -9.73
C GLY A 392 0.45 1.73 -10.19
N MET A 393 -0.56 1.47 -9.39
CA MET A 393 -1.50 0.37 -9.59
C MET A 393 -2.33 0.52 -10.87
N GLY A 394 -2.72 1.76 -11.23
CA GLY A 394 -3.49 2.00 -12.46
C GLY A 394 -2.63 1.87 -13.72
N VAL A 395 -1.52 2.61 -13.76
CA VAL A 395 -0.68 2.73 -14.97
C VAL A 395 0.17 1.47 -15.18
N GLY A 396 0.80 0.92 -14.14
CA GLY A 396 1.78 -0.16 -14.26
C GLY A 396 1.27 -1.38 -15.04
N PRO A 397 0.26 -2.08 -14.54
CA PRO A 397 -0.27 -3.27 -15.23
C PRO A 397 -0.83 -2.96 -16.62
N THR A 398 -1.54 -1.83 -16.76
CA THR A 398 -2.16 -1.42 -18.03
C THR A 398 -1.09 -1.12 -19.09
N LEU A 399 -0.06 -0.38 -18.73
CA LEU A 399 1.01 0.00 -19.66
C LEU A 399 1.79 -1.22 -20.18
N VAL A 400 2.14 -2.16 -19.30
CA VAL A 400 2.80 -3.42 -19.71
C VAL A 400 1.91 -4.21 -20.66
N GLY A 401 0.61 -4.32 -20.39
CA GLY A 401 -0.34 -5.03 -21.25
C GLY A 401 -0.41 -4.41 -22.65
N VAL A 402 -0.55 -3.08 -22.72
CA VAL A 402 -0.59 -2.35 -24.00
C VAL A 402 0.73 -2.50 -24.77
N LEU A 403 1.87 -2.32 -24.11
CA LEU A 403 3.17 -2.49 -24.73
C LEU A 403 3.38 -3.93 -25.23
N SER A 404 2.93 -4.95 -24.45
CA SER A 404 3.04 -6.34 -24.86
C SER A 404 2.28 -6.61 -26.16
N ASP A 405 1.01 -6.16 -26.27
CA ASP A 405 0.20 -6.34 -27.48
C ASP A 405 0.80 -5.58 -28.69
N MET A 406 1.33 -4.37 -28.48
CA MET A 406 2.00 -3.60 -29.54
C MET A 406 3.27 -4.30 -30.07
N LEU A 407 3.95 -5.03 -29.21
CA LEU A 407 5.22 -5.72 -29.53
C LEU A 407 5.01 -7.13 -30.10
N VAL A 408 3.79 -7.66 -30.11
CA VAL A 408 3.50 -9.03 -30.63
C VAL A 408 3.96 -9.20 -32.07
N ALA A 409 3.76 -8.19 -32.94
CA ALA A 409 4.14 -8.27 -34.34
C ALA A 409 5.65 -8.48 -34.57
N GLY A 410 6.51 -7.95 -33.67
CA GLY A 410 7.96 -8.06 -33.79
C GLY A 410 8.59 -9.17 -32.96
N TYR A 411 7.96 -9.55 -31.85
CA TYR A 411 8.56 -10.41 -30.83
C TYR A 411 7.71 -11.64 -30.45
N ALA A 412 6.53 -11.79 -31.03
CA ALA A 412 5.62 -12.93 -30.82
C ALA A 412 5.46 -13.29 -29.33
N SER A 413 5.82 -14.52 -28.91
CA SER A 413 5.72 -15.00 -27.53
C SER A 413 6.58 -14.23 -26.52
N GLU A 414 7.64 -13.57 -26.98
CA GLU A 414 8.58 -12.80 -26.15
C GLU A 414 8.13 -11.34 -25.93
N SER A 415 7.03 -10.91 -26.55
CA SER A 415 6.51 -9.52 -26.46
C SER A 415 6.38 -9.03 -25.02
N LEU A 416 5.92 -9.89 -24.10
CA LEU A 416 5.79 -9.55 -22.68
C LEU A 416 7.16 -9.30 -22.00
N ARG A 417 8.20 -10.04 -22.38
CA ARG A 417 9.56 -9.84 -21.88
C ARG A 417 10.06 -8.43 -22.21
N TYR A 418 9.87 -8.01 -23.46
CA TYR A 418 10.27 -6.67 -23.90
C TYR A 418 9.39 -5.58 -23.32
N ALA A 419 8.08 -5.81 -23.14
CA ALA A 419 7.19 -4.89 -22.48
C ALA A 419 7.58 -4.65 -21.00
N LEU A 420 8.10 -5.68 -20.33
CA LEU A 420 8.58 -5.59 -18.95
C LEU A 420 9.86 -4.75 -18.78
N LEU A 421 10.54 -4.33 -19.87
CA LEU A 421 11.63 -3.34 -19.80
C LEU A 421 11.18 -1.99 -19.23
N ILE A 422 9.87 -1.71 -19.21
CA ILE A 422 9.35 -0.53 -18.49
C ILE A 422 9.67 -0.57 -16.99
N VAL A 423 9.81 -1.77 -16.38
CA VAL A 423 10.14 -1.95 -14.96
C VAL A 423 11.51 -1.36 -14.62
N PRO A 424 12.63 -1.81 -15.24
CA PRO A 424 13.94 -1.21 -14.96
C PRO A 424 14.01 0.27 -15.36
N VAL A 425 13.34 0.70 -16.43
CA VAL A 425 13.31 2.11 -16.85
C VAL A 425 12.62 2.98 -15.79
N THR A 426 11.46 2.57 -15.29
CA THR A 426 10.73 3.35 -14.28
C THR A 426 11.42 3.30 -12.92
N LEU A 427 12.09 2.21 -12.55
CA LEU A 427 12.92 2.14 -11.33
C LEU A 427 14.12 3.08 -11.40
N ALA A 428 14.82 3.11 -12.54
CA ALA A 428 15.94 4.04 -12.75
C ALA A 428 15.46 5.50 -12.70
N GLY A 429 14.32 5.80 -13.34
CA GLY A 429 13.66 7.11 -13.25
C GLY A 429 13.26 7.49 -11.81
N ALA A 430 12.71 6.55 -11.04
CA ALA A 430 12.37 6.77 -9.64
C ALA A 430 13.61 7.08 -8.79
N SER A 431 14.69 6.32 -8.98
CA SER A 431 15.98 6.56 -8.33
C SER A 431 16.49 7.97 -8.63
N ALA A 432 16.52 8.38 -9.89
CA ALA A 432 16.95 9.73 -10.29
C ALA A 432 16.07 10.83 -9.68
N CYS A 433 14.74 10.65 -9.68
CA CYS A 433 13.80 11.60 -9.07
C CYS A 433 14.06 11.77 -7.57
N TRP A 434 14.29 10.69 -6.83
CA TRP A 434 14.53 10.76 -5.39
C TRP A 434 15.91 11.29 -5.03
N LEU A 435 16.93 11.00 -5.83
CA LEU A 435 18.24 11.67 -5.71
C LEU A 435 18.10 13.18 -5.93
N ARG A 436 17.31 13.60 -6.93
CA ARG A 436 17.04 15.01 -7.16
C ARG A 436 16.23 15.64 -6.02
N ALA A 437 15.23 14.94 -5.50
CA ALA A 437 14.46 15.38 -4.32
C ALA A 437 15.40 15.59 -3.12
N SER A 438 16.33 14.66 -2.88
CA SER A 438 17.28 14.73 -1.77
C SER A 438 18.19 15.97 -1.82
N SER A 439 18.54 16.44 -3.03
CA SER A 439 19.38 17.63 -3.23
C SER A 439 18.60 18.95 -3.12
N LEU A 440 17.27 18.92 -3.16
CA LEU A 440 16.39 20.10 -3.17
C LEU A 440 15.68 20.32 -1.82
N ARG A 441 16.06 19.59 -0.77
CA ARG A 441 15.49 19.82 0.56
C ARG A 441 15.77 21.22 1.03
N PRO A 442 14.76 21.97 1.49
CA PRO A 442 15.04 23.18 2.24
C PRO A 442 15.84 22.78 3.49
N VAL A 443 16.95 23.45 3.72
CA VAL A 443 17.65 23.39 5.00
C VAL A 443 16.62 23.84 6.03
N SER A 444 16.25 22.95 6.97
CA SER A 444 15.35 23.32 8.06
C SER A 444 15.92 24.55 8.75
N PRO A 445 15.14 25.62 8.97
CA PRO A 445 15.60 26.67 9.88
C PRO A 445 15.85 25.98 11.23
N SER A 446 17.09 26.09 11.66
CA SER A 446 17.62 25.70 12.97
C SER A 446 16.80 26.27 14.11
#